data_e7dc334a8eeb342005c0444a9a755c34
#
_entry.id   e7dc334a8eeb342005c0444a9a755c34
#
_cell.length_a   1.000
_cell.length_b   1.000
_cell.length_c   1.000
_cell.angle_alpha   90.00
_cell.angle_beta   90.00
_cell.angle_gamma   90.00
#
_symmetry.space_group_name_H-M   'P 1'
#
loop_
_entity.id
_entity.type
_entity.pdbx_description
1 polymer ?
#
loop_
_entity_poly.entity_id
_entity_poly.type
_entity_poly.pdbx_seq_one_letter_code
_entity_poly.pdbx_strand_id
1 'polypeptide(L)'
;MYTVVKDLHSYWAYLVVFMVVIGAFNALVKFFGKKEYGNNDFRIALFTLIVTHIQLLIGLVLYFTSPLGLNSITTNGMGGLTSYTRLLAVEHPFVAILAVAFITIGYSKHKKKLSSTGKFKPLAIFYTIGMLLILSRIPWSNWI
;
A
#
# COMPACT_ATOMS: atom_id res chain seq x y z
N MET A 1 7.27 5.49 -22.66
CA MET A 1 6.98 5.92 -21.26
C MET A 1 6.09 4.96 -20.51
N TYR A 2 4.92 4.62 -21.04
CA TYR A 2 3.98 3.73 -20.38
C TYR A 2 4.62 2.38 -19.97
N THR A 3 5.35 1.74 -20.88
CA THR A 3 5.97 0.43 -20.62
C THR A 3 6.99 0.51 -19.48
N VAL A 4 7.82 1.55 -19.46
CA VAL A 4 8.84 1.74 -18.42
C VAL A 4 8.17 1.97 -17.06
N VAL A 5 7.16 2.81 -17.01
CA VAL A 5 6.44 3.11 -15.75
C VAL A 5 5.69 1.87 -15.25
N LYS A 6 5.06 1.12 -16.15
CA LYS A 6 4.38 -0.12 -15.82
C LYS A 6 5.34 -1.14 -15.21
N ASP A 7 6.50 -1.33 -15.83
CA ASP A 7 7.49 -2.27 -15.33
C ASP A 7 8.04 -1.83 -13.97
N LEU A 8 8.32 -0.53 -13.82
CA LEU A 8 8.78 0.02 -12.55
C LEU A 8 7.74 -0.19 -11.45
N HIS A 9 6.47 0.08 -11.74
CA HIS A 9 5.37 -0.15 -10.81
C HIS A 9 5.29 -1.61 -10.38
N SER A 10 5.40 -2.54 -11.34
CA SER A 10 5.34 -3.98 -11.07
C SER A 10 6.51 -4.47 -10.23
N TYR A 11 7.73 -4.05 -10.54
CA TYR A 11 8.91 -4.46 -9.77
C TYR A 11 8.94 -3.83 -8.38
N TRP A 12 8.58 -2.56 -8.27
CA TRP A 12 8.49 -1.90 -6.97
C TRP A 12 7.43 -2.54 -6.08
N ALA A 13 6.38 -3.10 -6.69
CA ALA A 13 5.31 -3.77 -5.95
C ALA A 13 5.81 -4.96 -5.13
N TYR A 14 6.84 -5.69 -5.59
CA TYR A 14 7.44 -6.77 -4.79
C TYR A 14 7.99 -6.23 -3.48
N LEU A 15 8.68 -5.10 -3.52
CA LEU A 15 9.21 -4.46 -2.32
C LEU A 15 8.08 -3.96 -1.41
N VAL A 16 7.04 -3.38 -2.00
CA VAL A 16 5.87 -2.91 -1.25
C VAL A 16 5.20 -4.05 -0.50
N VAL A 17 4.90 -5.15 -1.18
CA VAL A 17 4.25 -6.31 -0.57
C VAL A 17 5.12 -6.86 0.55
N PHE A 18 6.43 -7.01 0.30
CA PHE A 18 7.37 -7.47 1.31
C PHE A 18 7.36 -6.59 2.56
N MET A 19 7.43 -5.26 2.36
CA MET A 19 7.49 -4.32 3.48
C MET A 19 6.17 -4.19 4.24
N VAL A 20 5.02 -4.22 3.56
CA VAL A 20 3.74 -4.13 4.28
C VAL A 20 3.48 -5.40 5.10
N VAL A 21 3.90 -6.55 4.59
CA VAL A 21 3.78 -7.81 5.34
C VAL A 21 4.70 -7.78 6.56
N ILE A 22 5.96 -7.42 6.38
CA ILE A 22 6.91 -7.32 7.50
C ILE A 22 6.45 -6.28 8.51
N GLY A 23 6.03 -5.10 8.04
CA GLY A 23 5.59 -4.02 8.92
C GLY A 23 4.40 -4.41 9.76
N ALA A 24 3.39 -5.03 9.13
CA ALA A 24 2.19 -5.46 9.83
C ALA A 24 2.48 -6.60 10.82
N PHE A 25 3.20 -7.64 10.39
CA PHE A 25 3.49 -8.77 11.26
C PHE A 25 4.45 -8.42 12.39
N ASN A 26 5.46 -7.59 12.12
CA ASN A 26 6.33 -7.09 13.19
C ASN A 26 5.53 -6.36 14.27
N ALA A 27 4.62 -5.49 13.86
CA ALA A 27 3.79 -4.74 14.81
C ALA A 27 2.84 -5.65 15.58
N LEU A 28 2.20 -6.61 14.89
CA LEU A 28 1.28 -7.55 15.53
C LEU A 28 1.98 -8.44 16.56
N VAL A 29 3.09 -9.06 16.16
CA VAL A 29 3.85 -9.96 17.04
C VAL A 29 4.35 -9.22 18.26
N LYS A 30 4.89 -8.04 18.06
CA LYS A 30 5.46 -7.26 19.18
C LYS A 30 4.40 -6.62 20.05
N PHE A 31 3.26 -6.23 19.48
CA PHE A 31 2.15 -5.72 20.27
C PHE A 31 1.59 -6.81 21.20
N PHE A 32 1.27 -7.98 20.65
CA PHE A 32 0.71 -9.09 21.46
C PHE A 32 1.76 -9.72 22.38
N GLY A 33 3.04 -9.70 21.98
CA GLY A 33 4.14 -10.19 22.81
C GLY A 33 4.63 -9.20 23.85
N LYS A 34 4.07 -7.99 23.88
CA LYS A 34 4.46 -6.90 24.78
C LYS A 34 5.95 -6.63 24.75
N LYS A 35 6.53 -6.62 23.55
CA LYS A 35 7.95 -6.38 23.33
C LYS A 35 8.28 -4.88 23.41
N GLU A 36 9.55 -4.59 23.68
CA GLU A 36 10.02 -3.21 23.68
C GLU A 36 10.20 -2.70 22.25
N TYR A 37 9.86 -1.43 22.06
CA TYR A 37 10.01 -0.73 20.78
C TYR A 37 11.45 -0.21 20.68
N GLY A 38 12.11 -0.50 19.58
CA GLY A 38 13.49 -0.09 19.34
C GLY A 38 13.67 0.55 17.96
N ASN A 39 14.92 0.86 17.63
CA ASN A 39 15.25 1.53 16.37
C ASN A 39 14.89 0.71 15.16
N ASN A 40 15.00 -0.62 15.23
CA ASN A 40 14.61 -1.48 14.09
C ASN A 40 13.11 -1.39 13.81
N ASP A 41 12.30 -1.28 14.84
CA ASP A 41 10.85 -1.13 14.69
C ASP A 41 10.50 0.19 14.01
N PHE A 42 11.19 1.25 14.40
CA PHE A 42 11.04 2.54 13.74
C PHE A 42 11.43 2.47 12.26
N ARG A 43 12.56 1.84 11.95
CA ARG A 43 13.03 1.72 10.57
C ARG A 43 12.07 0.91 9.72
N ILE A 44 11.55 -0.19 10.23
CA ILE A 44 10.56 -1.02 9.52
C ILE A 44 9.31 -0.18 9.21
N ALA A 45 8.79 0.54 10.20
CA ALA A 45 7.61 1.38 10.02
C ALA A 45 7.89 2.49 9.00
N LEU A 46 9.04 3.14 9.08
CA LEU A 46 9.43 4.22 8.18
C LEU A 46 9.63 3.71 6.74
N PHE A 47 10.35 2.61 6.56
CA PHE A 47 10.55 2.04 5.22
C PHE A 47 9.24 1.63 4.57
N THR A 48 8.33 1.03 5.34
CA THR A 48 7.00 0.70 4.84
C THR A 48 6.27 1.94 4.36
N LEU A 49 6.32 3.01 5.14
CA LEU A 49 5.72 4.30 4.78
C LEU A 49 6.31 4.83 3.47
N ILE A 50 7.64 4.84 3.38
CA ILE A 50 8.34 5.40 2.21
C ILE A 50 8.04 4.60 0.95
N VAL A 51 8.18 3.27 0.99
CA VAL A 51 7.99 2.45 -0.22
C VAL A 51 6.56 2.48 -0.71
N THR A 52 5.57 2.58 0.20
CA THR A 52 4.17 2.68 -0.19
C THR A 52 3.85 4.04 -0.80
N HIS A 53 4.45 5.13 -0.29
CA HIS A 53 4.28 6.45 -0.89
C HIS A 53 4.92 6.54 -2.26
N ILE A 54 6.12 5.99 -2.44
CA ILE A 54 6.79 5.96 -3.74
C ILE A 54 5.93 5.17 -4.73
N GLN A 55 5.40 4.01 -4.31
CA GLN A 55 4.54 3.21 -5.17
C GLN A 55 3.26 3.95 -5.56
N LEU A 56 2.69 4.72 -4.65
CA LEU A 56 1.52 5.53 -4.96
C LEU A 56 1.84 6.57 -6.04
N LEU A 57 3.00 7.23 -5.94
CA LEU A 57 3.42 8.21 -6.94
C LEU A 57 3.65 7.55 -8.31
N ILE A 58 4.35 6.41 -8.34
CA ILE A 58 4.56 5.66 -9.57
C ILE A 58 3.21 5.22 -10.15
N GLY A 59 2.32 4.74 -9.29
CA GLY A 59 0.99 4.29 -9.70
C GLY A 59 0.13 5.42 -10.26
N LEU A 60 0.23 6.63 -9.71
CA LEU A 60 -0.51 7.78 -10.23
C LEU A 60 0.00 8.16 -11.63
N VAL A 61 1.32 8.17 -11.84
CA VAL A 61 1.88 8.40 -13.17
C VAL A 61 1.39 7.34 -14.14
N LEU A 62 1.43 6.07 -13.74
CA LEU A 62 0.95 4.97 -14.55
C LEU A 62 -0.55 5.12 -14.88
N TYR A 63 -1.34 5.54 -13.91
CA TYR A 63 -2.78 5.73 -14.07
C TYR A 63 -3.10 6.71 -15.20
N PHE A 64 -2.36 7.80 -15.27
CA PHE A 64 -2.58 8.83 -16.29
C PHE A 64 -1.93 8.50 -17.64
N THR A 65 -0.93 7.62 -17.69
CA THR A 65 -0.25 7.26 -18.93
C THR A 65 -0.73 5.94 -19.53
N SER A 66 -1.37 5.07 -18.74
CA SER A 66 -1.82 3.76 -19.19
C SER A 66 -3.15 3.84 -19.92
N PRO A 67 -3.34 3.07 -21.00
CA PRO A 67 -4.66 2.95 -21.63
C PRO A 67 -5.68 2.23 -20.73
N LEU A 68 -5.21 1.51 -19.70
CA LEU A 68 -6.06 0.78 -18.76
C LEU A 68 -6.39 1.59 -17.50
N GLY A 69 -5.85 2.81 -17.37
CA GLY A 69 -6.15 3.70 -16.25
C GLY A 69 -7.30 4.66 -16.57
N LEU A 70 -7.08 5.95 -16.31
CA LEU A 70 -8.09 7.00 -16.56
C LEU A 70 -8.62 6.97 -17.97
N ASN A 71 -7.76 6.69 -18.96
CA ASN A 71 -8.15 6.64 -20.36
C ASN A 71 -9.26 5.60 -20.63
N SER A 72 -9.26 4.49 -19.92
CA SER A 72 -10.31 3.49 -20.10
C SER A 72 -11.68 3.99 -19.61
N ILE A 73 -11.69 4.80 -18.56
CA ILE A 73 -12.93 5.41 -18.05
C ILE A 73 -13.45 6.46 -19.03
N THR A 74 -12.57 7.34 -19.52
CA THR A 74 -12.97 8.41 -20.44
C THR A 74 -13.41 7.86 -21.79
N THR A 75 -12.84 6.74 -22.25
CA THR A 75 -13.17 6.13 -23.53
C THR A 75 -14.45 5.32 -23.47
N ASN A 76 -14.60 4.50 -22.40
CA ASN A 76 -15.69 3.50 -22.32
C ASN A 76 -16.80 3.86 -21.33
N GLY A 77 -16.59 4.89 -20.49
CA GLY A 77 -17.48 5.21 -19.38
C GLY A 77 -17.40 4.17 -18.26
N MET A 78 -17.93 4.51 -17.09
CA MET A 78 -17.90 3.61 -15.92
C MET A 78 -18.69 2.33 -16.17
N GLY A 79 -19.82 2.41 -16.84
CA GLY A 79 -20.67 1.26 -17.13
C GLY A 79 -20.13 0.36 -18.25
N GLY A 80 -19.18 0.85 -19.04
CA GLY A 80 -18.58 0.10 -20.13
C GLY A 80 -17.31 -0.66 -19.77
N LEU A 81 -16.88 -0.63 -18.50
CA LEU A 81 -15.67 -1.29 -18.06
C LEU A 81 -15.91 -2.78 -17.82
N THR A 82 -14.96 -3.61 -18.26
CA THR A 82 -14.92 -5.02 -17.88
C THR A 82 -14.51 -5.16 -16.42
N SER A 83 -14.65 -6.36 -15.84
CA SER A 83 -14.20 -6.59 -14.46
C SER A 83 -12.72 -6.29 -14.29
N TYR A 84 -11.88 -6.66 -15.25
CA TYR A 84 -10.44 -6.42 -15.20
C TYR A 84 -10.11 -4.94 -15.33
N THR A 85 -10.70 -4.23 -16.30
CA THR A 85 -10.43 -2.79 -16.48
C THR A 85 -10.98 -1.97 -15.31
N ARG A 86 -12.10 -2.37 -14.72
CA ARG A 86 -12.62 -1.73 -13.51
C ARG A 86 -11.66 -1.93 -12.33
N LEU A 87 -11.08 -3.12 -12.20
CA LEU A 87 -10.07 -3.39 -11.17
C LEU A 87 -8.90 -2.41 -11.30
N LEU A 88 -8.36 -2.23 -12.52
CA LEU A 88 -7.19 -1.40 -12.75
C LEU A 88 -7.49 0.10 -12.72
N ALA A 89 -8.66 0.51 -13.21
CA ALA A 89 -8.98 1.93 -13.37
C ALA A 89 -9.69 2.53 -12.16
N VAL A 90 -10.38 1.72 -11.37
CA VAL A 90 -11.21 2.20 -10.26
C VAL A 90 -10.81 1.55 -8.94
N GLU A 91 -10.91 0.23 -8.85
CA GLU A 91 -10.79 -0.47 -7.56
C GLU A 91 -9.37 -0.42 -6.99
N HIS A 92 -8.37 -0.77 -7.80
CA HIS A 92 -6.98 -0.77 -7.35
C HIS A 92 -6.47 0.62 -6.96
N PRO A 93 -6.65 1.67 -7.79
CA PRO A 93 -6.21 3.02 -7.40
C PRO A 93 -6.91 3.54 -6.15
N PHE A 94 -8.22 3.34 -6.04
CA PHE A 94 -9.00 3.81 -4.90
C PHE A 94 -8.53 3.13 -3.61
N VAL A 95 -8.42 1.80 -3.63
CA VAL A 95 -8.01 1.03 -2.46
C VAL A 95 -6.55 1.30 -2.11
N ALA A 96 -5.69 1.52 -3.11
CA ALA A 96 -4.29 1.89 -2.88
C ALA A 96 -4.17 3.21 -2.12
N ILE A 97 -4.95 4.22 -2.50
CA ILE A 97 -4.98 5.50 -1.80
C ILE A 97 -5.44 5.32 -0.36
N LEU A 98 -6.50 4.54 -0.13
CA LEU A 98 -6.97 4.24 1.22
C LEU A 98 -5.89 3.52 2.04
N ALA A 99 -5.22 2.54 1.45
CA ALA A 99 -4.18 1.78 2.14
C ALA A 99 -3.03 2.68 2.58
N VAL A 100 -2.55 3.55 1.69
CA VAL A 100 -1.49 4.51 2.02
C VAL A 100 -1.94 5.49 3.08
N ALA A 101 -3.20 5.92 3.04
CA ALA A 101 -3.77 6.80 4.07
C ALA A 101 -3.76 6.11 5.45
N PHE A 102 -4.18 4.85 5.54
CA PHE A 102 -4.16 4.10 6.80
C PHE A 102 -2.73 3.91 7.32
N ILE A 103 -1.80 3.56 6.44
CA ILE A 103 -0.39 3.42 6.82
C ILE A 103 0.16 4.74 7.35
N THR A 104 -0.16 5.84 6.69
CA THR A 104 0.26 7.19 7.11
C THR A 104 -0.31 7.54 8.49
N ILE A 105 -1.59 7.25 8.71
CA ILE A 105 -2.25 7.51 9.99
C ILE A 105 -1.60 6.67 11.09
N GLY A 106 -1.37 5.39 10.83
CA GLY A 106 -0.72 4.50 11.79
C GLY A 106 0.67 4.96 12.16
N TYR A 107 1.47 5.34 11.17
CA TYR A 107 2.81 5.88 11.41
C TYR A 107 2.76 7.17 12.24
N SER A 108 1.90 8.10 11.88
CA SER A 108 1.78 9.39 12.59
C SER A 108 1.33 9.20 14.03
N LYS A 109 0.36 8.32 14.26
CA LYS A 109 -0.13 8.04 15.60
C LYS A 109 0.93 7.36 16.47
N HIS A 110 1.69 6.41 15.90
CA HIS A 110 2.71 5.70 16.67
C HIS A 110 3.84 6.62 17.12
N LYS A 111 4.21 7.60 16.30
CA LYS A 111 5.27 8.56 16.66
C LYS A 111 4.90 9.41 17.87
N LYS A 112 3.63 9.64 18.11
CA LYS A 112 3.15 10.49 19.21
C LYS A 112 3.09 9.75 20.54
N LYS A 113 3.20 8.43 20.55
CA LYS A 113 3.11 7.64 21.77
C LYS A 113 4.48 7.52 22.43
N LEU A 114 4.46 7.35 23.75
CA LEU A 114 5.68 7.29 24.57
C LEU A 114 6.02 5.85 24.98
N SER A 115 5.03 4.99 25.16
CA SER A 115 5.26 3.60 25.57
C SER A 115 5.42 2.68 24.36
N SER A 116 6.10 1.55 24.56
CA SER A 116 6.25 0.54 23.51
C SER A 116 4.89 -0.01 23.05
N THR A 117 4.04 -0.41 23.98
CA THR A 117 2.68 -0.87 23.67
C THR A 117 1.87 0.20 22.97
N GLY A 118 1.98 1.46 23.41
CA GLY A 118 1.30 2.59 22.78
C GLY A 118 1.74 2.84 21.36
N LYS A 119 3.03 2.58 21.03
CA LYS A 119 3.56 2.72 19.68
C LYS A 119 3.11 1.55 18.77
N PHE A 120 3.20 0.32 19.27
CA PHE A 120 2.84 -0.86 18.47
C PHE A 120 1.35 -0.96 18.17
N LYS A 121 0.49 -0.43 19.05
CA LYS A 121 -0.96 -0.54 18.86
C LYS A 121 -1.43 0.10 17.55
N PRO A 122 -1.15 1.39 17.27
CA PRO A 122 -1.58 1.98 15.98
C PRO A 122 -0.87 1.34 14.79
N LEU A 123 0.39 0.93 14.92
CA LEU A 123 1.06 0.21 13.84
C LEU A 123 0.37 -1.12 13.56
N ALA A 124 0.05 -1.89 14.59
CA ALA A 124 -0.63 -3.18 14.43
C ALA A 124 -1.99 -3.01 13.76
N ILE A 125 -2.77 -2.02 14.15
CA ILE A 125 -4.10 -1.78 13.60
C ILE A 125 -4.00 -1.27 12.16
N PHE A 126 -3.33 -0.16 11.95
CA PHE A 126 -3.37 0.55 10.67
C PHE A 126 -2.51 -0.08 9.59
N TYR A 127 -1.36 -0.64 9.95
CA TYR A 127 -0.52 -1.35 8.97
C TYR A 127 -1.18 -2.66 8.53
N THR A 128 -1.87 -3.35 9.44
CA THR A 128 -2.62 -4.56 9.08
C THR A 128 -3.76 -4.23 8.13
N ILE A 129 -4.53 -3.16 8.42
CA ILE A 129 -5.60 -2.73 7.52
C ILE A 129 -5.02 -2.34 6.16
N GLY A 130 -3.93 -1.57 6.15
CA GLY A 130 -3.25 -1.19 4.90
C GLY A 130 -2.78 -2.40 4.11
N MET A 131 -2.16 -3.37 4.77
CA MET A 131 -1.72 -4.61 4.14
C MET A 131 -2.89 -5.36 3.50
N LEU A 132 -3.98 -5.55 4.24
CA LEU A 132 -5.14 -6.27 3.73
C LEU A 132 -5.77 -5.55 2.53
N LEU A 133 -5.85 -4.24 2.58
CA LEU A 133 -6.36 -3.45 1.45
C LEU A 133 -5.47 -3.62 0.22
N ILE A 134 -4.16 -3.49 0.37
CA ILE A 134 -3.22 -3.64 -0.75
C ILE A 134 -3.36 -5.04 -1.36
N LEU A 135 -3.33 -6.07 -0.54
CA LEU A 135 -3.39 -7.45 -1.02
C LEU A 135 -4.74 -7.79 -1.66
N SER A 136 -5.82 -7.11 -1.27
CA SER A 136 -7.16 -7.41 -1.75
C SER A 136 -7.42 -6.98 -3.19
N ARG A 137 -6.70 -5.98 -3.70
CA ARG A 137 -6.97 -5.40 -5.02
C ARG A 137 -5.77 -5.39 -5.96
N ILE A 138 -4.75 -6.20 -5.67
CA ILE A 138 -3.67 -6.44 -6.63
C ILE A 138 -4.23 -7.32 -7.76
N PRO A 139 -3.92 -7.02 -9.02
CA PRO A 139 -4.33 -7.89 -10.15
C PRO A 139 -3.43 -9.13 -10.23
N TRP A 140 -3.59 -10.03 -9.28
CA TRP A 140 -2.71 -11.20 -9.08
C TRP A 140 -2.53 -12.05 -10.33
N SER A 141 -3.64 -12.34 -11.03
CA SER A 141 -3.61 -13.22 -12.18
C SER A 141 -2.79 -12.67 -13.36
N ASN A 142 -2.61 -11.35 -13.40
CA ASN A 142 -1.86 -10.70 -14.48
C ASN A 142 -0.48 -10.19 -14.02
N TRP A 143 -0.17 -10.36 -12.72
CA TRP A 143 1.09 -9.89 -12.16
C TRP A 143 2.06 -11.03 -11.87
N ILE A 144 1.55 -12.13 -11.31
CA ILE A 144 2.37 -13.30 -10.94
C ILE A 144 2.02 -14.54 -11.79
#